data_543fecf8a1c863bb4a42ec2796e9fb31
#
_entry.id   543fecf8a1c863bb4a42ec2796e9fb31
#
_cell.length_a   1.000
_cell.length_b   1.000
_cell.length_c   1.000
_cell.angle_alpha   90.00
_cell.angle_beta   90.00
_cell.angle_gamma   90.00
#
_symmetry.space_group_name_H-M   'P 1'
#
loop_
_entity.id
_entity.type
_entity.pdbx_description
1 polymer ?
#
loop_
_entity_poly.entity_id
_entity_poly.type
_entity_poly.pdbx_seq_one_letter_code
_entity_poly.pdbx_strand_id
1 'polypeptide(L)'
;IFDGWAAVSNGNIGYFMYNYNIKHNYFYDGFDHYDTKGINYYLAGGRSYYYSENVHGASPTEFGGLVSYVNAKLCYNSLLDSGKLIQNWFDACFGPASGIMMDMFNSIRAFNHNETVRNELYKRFSIYNQVYFKFDFKPAIIESWIAKADEAQAAIEYLKDTDYDEWYRIAYNIELEAFDAFFIMFKHNASAMTAETQAAYKARIQQNIAT
;
A
#
# COMPACT_ATOMS: atom_id res chain seq x y z
N ILE A 1 -6.93 15.17 -22.48
CA ILE A 1 -8.37 14.83 -22.31
C ILE A 1 -9.00 15.76 -21.29
N PHE A 2 -8.47 15.89 -20.08
CA PHE A 2 -9.09 16.71 -19.01
C PHE A 2 -9.14 18.20 -19.32
N ASP A 3 -8.09 18.78 -19.91
CA ASP A 3 -8.06 20.20 -20.28
C ASP A 3 -9.10 20.51 -21.36
N GLY A 4 -9.36 19.57 -22.28
CA GLY A 4 -10.42 19.72 -23.27
C GLY A 4 -11.81 19.74 -22.63
N TRP A 5 -12.08 18.86 -21.66
CA TRP A 5 -13.34 18.88 -20.91
C TRP A 5 -13.46 20.11 -20.02
N ALA A 6 -12.37 20.55 -19.36
CA ALA A 6 -12.34 21.78 -18.58
C ALA A 6 -12.71 23.01 -19.43
N ALA A 7 -12.21 23.09 -20.65
CA ALA A 7 -12.49 24.18 -21.56
C ALA A 7 -13.98 24.26 -21.95
N VAL A 8 -14.64 23.12 -22.19
CA VAL A 8 -16.07 23.11 -22.60
C VAL A 8 -17.04 23.20 -21.42
N SER A 9 -16.61 22.84 -20.21
CA SER A 9 -17.42 22.89 -18.98
C SER A 9 -17.17 24.13 -18.14
N ASN A 10 -16.39 25.07 -18.62
CA ASN A 10 -15.98 26.28 -17.89
C ASN A 10 -15.32 25.95 -16.53
N GLY A 11 -14.48 24.93 -16.51
CA GLY A 11 -13.77 24.48 -15.31
C GLY A 11 -14.59 23.60 -14.34
N ASN A 12 -15.89 23.44 -14.57
CA ASN A 12 -16.76 22.60 -13.73
C ASN A 12 -16.58 21.12 -14.07
N ILE A 13 -15.45 20.54 -13.68
CA ILE A 13 -15.18 19.13 -13.84
C ILE A 13 -15.00 18.46 -12.49
N GLY A 14 -15.72 17.35 -12.27
CA GLY A 14 -15.46 16.43 -11.20
C GLY A 14 -14.46 15.36 -11.63
N TYR A 15 -13.65 14.91 -10.70
CA TYR A 15 -12.75 13.80 -10.87
C TYR A 15 -13.12 12.67 -9.92
N PHE A 16 -13.35 11.49 -10.47
CA PHE A 16 -13.62 10.28 -9.72
C PHE A 16 -12.44 9.32 -9.86
N MET A 17 -11.87 8.90 -8.74
CA MET A 17 -10.75 8.00 -8.71
C MET A 17 -11.03 6.77 -7.85
N TYR A 18 -10.76 5.61 -8.41
CA TYR A 18 -10.68 4.37 -7.66
C TYR A 18 -9.28 4.24 -7.07
N ASN A 19 -9.15 4.48 -5.77
CA ASN A 19 -7.90 4.35 -5.05
C ASN A 19 -7.80 3.03 -4.31
N TYR A 20 -8.37 1.99 -4.87
CA TYR A 20 -8.31 0.65 -4.32
C TYR A 20 -8.22 -0.37 -5.44
N ASN A 21 -7.69 -1.52 -5.10
CA ASN A 21 -7.66 -2.63 -6.01
C ASN A 21 -8.95 -3.45 -5.86
N ILE A 22 -9.91 -3.25 -6.76
CA ILE A 22 -11.27 -3.86 -6.68
C ILE A 22 -11.24 -5.39 -6.61
N LYS A 23 -10.17 -6.02 -7.11
CA LYS A 23 -10.09 -7.48 -7.22
C LYS A 23 -8.83 -8.10 -6.64
N HIS A 24 -7.87 -7.28 -6.29
CA HIS A 24 -6.55 -7.70 -5.90
C HIS A 24 -6.12 -6.93 -4.68
N ASN A 25 -6.17 -7.61 -3.56
CA ASN A 25 -5.78 -7.08 -2.27
C ASN A 25 -4.26 -7.06 -2.10
N TYR A 26 -3.49 -7.15 -3.21
CA TYR A 26 -2.04 -7.30 -3.14
C TYR A 26 -1.34 -6.17 -3.85
N PHE A 27 -0.49 -5.45 -3.12
CA PHE A 27 0.50 -4.52 -3.65
C PHE A 27 -0.04 -3.47 -4.61
N TYR A 28 -1.11 -2.79 -4.19
CA TYR A 28 -1.66 -1.69 -4.96
C TYR A 28 -0.71 -0.49 -4.94
N ASP A 29 -0.34 -0.01 -6.11
CA ASP A 29 0.44 1.20 -6.29
C ASP A 29 -0.44 2.35 -6.77
N GLY A 30 -1.21 2.90 -5.87
CA GLY A 30 -2.00 4.12 -6.09
C GLY A 30 -1.17 5.40 -6.01
N PHE A 31 0.10 5.31 -5.60
CA PHE A 31 0.93 6.48 -5.31
C PHE A 31 1.40 7.25 -6.53
N ASP A 32 1.45 6.65 -7.70
CA ASP A 32 1.77 7.35 -8.94
C ASP A 32 0.81 8.50 -9.25
N HIS A 33 -0.39 8.41 -8.74
CA HIS A 33 -1.39 9.46 -8.90
C HIS A 33 -1.25 10.59 -7.89
N TYR A 34 -0.50 10.38 -6.81
CA TYR A 34 -0.22 11.39 -5.76
C TYR A 34 1.10 12.10 -5.96
N ASP A 35 1.94 11.61 -6.85
CA ASP A 35 3.07 12.38 -7.31
C ASP A 35 2.54 13.68 -7.95
N THR A 36 3.29 14.75 -7.83
CA THR A 36 2.99 16.15 -8.17
C THR A 36 2.12 16.41 -9.42
N LYS A 37 1.87 15.38 -10.21
CA LYS A 37 1.08 15.43 -11.45
C LYS A 37 -0.38 14.94 -11.30
N GLY A 38 -0.72 14.24 -10.22
CA GLY A 38 -2.05 13.69 -10.02
C GLY A 38 -3.01 14.70 -9.36
N ILE A 39 -3.21 14.59 -8.04
CA ILE A 39 -4.16 15.45 -7.29
C ILE A 39 -3.82 16.92 -7.44
N ASN A 40 -2.53 17.30 -7.33
CA ASN A 40 -2.09 18.68 -7.47
C ASN A 40 -2.46 19.27 -8.82
N TYR A 41 -2.33 18.48 -9.89
CA TYR A 41 -2.73 18.92 -11.23
C TYR A 41 -4.25 19.16 -11.32
N TYR A 42 -5.05 18.30 -10.71
CA TYR A 42 -6.51 18.46 -10.71
C TYR A 42 -6.98 19.59 -9.84
N LEU A 43 -6.46 19.74 -8.64
CA LEU A 43 -6.87 20.77 -7.70
C LEU A 43 -6.33 22.15 -8.08
N ALA A 44 -5.11 22.26 -8.58
CA ALA A 44 -4.51 23.51 -9.04
C ALA A 44 -5.22 24.10 -10.28
N GLY A 45 -5.92 23.29 -11.05
CA GLY A 45 -6.71 23.73 -12.22
C GLY A 45 -8.05 24.39 -11.88
N GLY A 46 -8.33 24.72 -10.61
CA GLY A 46 -9.60 25.33 -10.19
C GLY A 46 -10.80 24.40 -10.30
N ARG A 47 -10.56 23.09 -10.29
CA ARG A 47 -11.58 22.05 -10.46
C ARG A 47 -12.31 21.82 -9.15
N SER A 48 -13.62 21.87 -9.20
CA SER A 48 -14.46 22.04 -8.01
C SER A 48 -14.84 20.75 -7.29
N TYR A 49 -14.48 19.56 -7.82
CA TYR A 49 -14.92 18.32 -7.25
C TYR A 49 -13.91 17.18 -7.46
N TYR A 50 -13.48 16.58 -6.34
CA TYR A 50 -12.66 15.39 -6.32
C TYR A 50 -13.34 14.33 -5.46
N TYR A 51 -13.57 13.16 -6.03
CA TYR A 51 -14.05 11.98 -5.30
C TYR A 51 -13.03 10.87 -5.39
N SER A 52 -12.62 10.37 -4.25
CA SER A 52 -11.73 9.22 -4.15
C SER A 52 -12.46 8.08 -3.46
N GLU A 53 -12.67 7.01 -4.17
CA GLU A 53 -13.15 5.77 -3.59
C GLU A 53 -11.94 5.00 -3.06
N ASN A 54 -11.77 5.05 -1.74
CA ASN A 54 -10.74 4.29 -1.04
C ASN A 54 -11.28 2.92 -0.68
N VAL A 55 -10.44 2.07 -0.13
CA VAL A 55 -10.70 0.68 0.24
C VAL A 55 -12.17 0.36 0.50
N HIS A 56 -12.72 -0.54 -0.27
CA HIS A 56 -14.11 -0.98 -0.13
C HIS A 56 -14.17 -2.23 0.76
N GLY A 57 -14.75 -2.09 1.93
CA GLY A 57 -15.05 -3.23 2.81
C GLY A 57 -13.85 -3.75 3.61
N ALA A 58 -13.89 -5.02 3.94
CA ALA A 58 -12.98 -5.69 4.87
C ALA A 58 -11.61 -6.11 4.28
N SER A 59 -11.20 -5.54 3.17
CA SER A 59 -9.90 -5.87 2.56
C SER A 59 -9.01 -4.64 2.53
N PRO A 60 -8.27 -4.36 3.60
CA PRO A 60 -7.23 -3.35 3.57
C PRO A 60 -6.17 -3.77 2.54
N THR A 61 -5.77 -2.86 1.68
CA THR A 61 -4.55 -3.00 0.88
C THR A 61 -3.38 -2.52 1.72
N GLU A 62 -2.18 -3.06 1.46
CA GLU A 62 -0.98 -2.53 2.10
C GLU A 62 -0.91 -1.02 1.90
N PHE A 63 -0.50 -0.34 2.96
CA PHE A 63 -0.38 1.11 2.98
C PHE A 63 -1.66 1.86 2.57
N GLY A 64 -2.84 1.22 2.67
CA GLY A 64 -4.13 1.86 2.39
C GLY A 64 -4.42 3.06 3.28
N GLY A 65 -3.97 3.00 4.53
CA GLY A 65 -4.00 4.13 5.46
C GLY A 65 -3.16 5.31 4.99
N LEU A 66 -1.98 5.05 4.43
CA LEU A 66 -1.11 6.08 3.83
C LEU A 66 -1.80 6.77 2.65
N VAL A 67 -2.39 5.97 1.73
CA VAL A 67 -3.14 6.50 0.58
C VAL A 67 -4.24 7.44 1.04
N SER A 68 -5.04 7.01 2.00
CA SER A 68 -6.15 7.80 2.55
C SER A 68 -5.67 9.08 3.23
N TYR A 69 -4.58 9.01 4.01
CA TYR A 69 -3.98 10.15 4.69
C TYR A 69 -3.46 11.20 3.69
N VAL A 70 -2.65 10.78 2.71
CA VAL A 70 -2.07 11.70 1.71
C VAL A 70 -3.17 12.35 0.89
N ASN A 71 -4.17 11.57 0.46
CA ASN A 71 -5.34 12.07 -0.25
C ASN A 71 -6.07 13.17 0.53
N ALA A 72 -6.45 12.88 1.76
CA ALA A 72 -7.18 13.83 2.60
C ALA A 72 -6.38 15.13 2.79
N LYS A 73 -5.07 15.05 3.04
CA LYS A 73 -4.21 16.21 3.20
C LYS A 73 -4.09 17.04 1.93
N LEU A 74 -3.89 16.41 0.78
CA LEU A 74 -3.79 17.11 -0.51
C LEU A 74 -5.13 17.68 -0.97
N CYS A 75 -6.25 17.03 -0.68
CA CYS A 75 -7.58 17.57 -0.93
C CYS A 75 -7.85 18.83 -0.08
N TYR A 76 -7.33 18.87 1.14
CA TYR A 76 -7.42 20.04 2.01
C TYR A 76 -6.50 21.17 1.54
N ASN A 77 -5.26 20.85 1.18
CA ASN A 77 -4.28 21.80 0.66
C ASN A 77 -3.37 21.13 -0.38
N SER A 78 -3.64 21.40 -1.65
CA SER A 78 -2.90 20.83 -2.79
C SER A 78 -1.46 21.31 -2.92
N LEU A 79 -1.03 22.30 -2.14
CA LEU A 79 0.34 22.81 -2.14
C LEU A 79 1.25 22.07 -1.16
N LEU A 80 0.73 21.10 -0.40
CA LEU A 80 1.53 20.29 0.50
C LEU A 80 2.49 19.39 -0.29
N ASP A 81 3.66 19.18 0.29
CA ASP A 81 4.66 18.26 -0.23
C ASP A 81 4.26 16.82 0.09
N SER A 82 3.93 16.05 -0.94
CA SER A 82 3.52 14.65 -0.79
C SER A 82 4.61 13.76 -0.17
N GLY A 83 5.89 14.03 -0.48
CA GLY A 83 7.01 13.29 0.10
C GLY A 83 7.10 13.50 1.61
N LYS A 84 6.91 14.74 2.08
CA LYS A 84 6.83 15.03 3.52
C LYS A 84 5.62 14.42 4.17
N LEU A 85 4.47 14.38 3.51
CA LEU A 85 3.28 13.72 4.03
C LEU A 85 3.53 12.22 4.22
N ILE A 86 4.14 11.57 3.22
CA ILE A 86 4.51 10.16 3.29
C ILE A 86 5.45 9.93 4.49
N GLN A 87 6.54 10.70 4.60
CA GLN A 87 7.47 10.57 5.71
C GLN A 87 6.78 10.73 7.07
N ASN A 88 5.97 11.77 7.23
CA ASN A 88 5.24 12.03 8.47
C ASN A 88 4.30 10.88 8.85
N TRP A 89 3.67 10.24 7.86
CA TRP A 89 2.81 9.08 8.12
C TRP A 89 3.64 7.88 8.62
N PHE A 90 4.77 7.60 7.97
CA PHE A 90 5.66 6.52 8.41
C PHE A 90 6.20 6.76 9.80
N ASP A 91 6.64 7.99 10.10
CA ASP A 91 7.14 8.35 11.43
C ASP A 91 6.06 8.18 12.51
N ALA A 92 4.82 8.58 12.20
CA ALA A 92 3.70 8.44 13.13
C ALA A 92 3.25 6.98 13.32
N CYS A 93 3.26 6.16 12.26
CA CYS A 93 2.77 4.78 12.35
C CYS A 93 3.81 3.81 12.90
N PHE A 94 5.09 4.02 12.58
CA PHE A 94 6.15 3.04 12.82
C PHE A 94 7.25 3.54 13.77
N GLY A 95 7.28 4.82 14.14
CA GLY A 95 8.25 5.37 15.07
C GLY A 95 9.70 4.97 14.75
N PRO A 96 10.41 4.26 15.66
CA PRO A 96 11.79 3.83 15.44
C PRO A 96 11.99 2.92 14.22
N ALA A 97 10.94 2.21 13.77
CA ALA A 97 10.98 1.34 12.61
C ALA A 97 10.62 2.07 11.29
N SER A 98 10.35 3.39 11.33
CA SER A 98 9.89 4.20 10.18
C SER A 98 10.76 4.01 8.94
N GLY A 99 12.08 4.11 9.06
CA GLY A 99 13.01 3.96 7.94
C GLY A 99 12.96 2.57 7.31
N ILE A 100 12.86 1.52 8.12
CA ILE A 100 12.81 0.12 7.65
C ILE A 100 11.51 -0.12 6.89
N MET A 101 10.38 0.34 7.41
CA MET A 101 9.09 0.21 6.76
C MET A 101 8.99 1.07 5.50
N MET A 102 9.63 2.24 5.47
CA MET A 102 9.77 3.06 4.25
C MET A 102 10.59 2.32 3.17
N ASP A 103 11.65 1.61 3.53
CA ASP A 103 12.43 0.79 2.60
C ASP A 103 11.59 -0.35 2.04
N MET A 104 10.77 -1.03 2.87
CA MET A 104 9.83 -2.04 2.42
C MET A 104 8.85 -1.45 1.40
N PHE A 105 8.21 -0.34 1.73
CA PHE A 105 7.28 0.38 0.86
C PHE A 105 7.93 0.76 -0.49
N ASN A 106 9.13 1.33 -0.46
CA ASN A 106 9.85 1.72 -1.67
C ASN A 106 10.23 0.51 -2.52
N SER A 107 10.55 -0.63 -1.90
CA SER A 107 10.83 -1.89 -2.60
C SER A 107 9.57 -2.43 -3.30
N ILE A 108 8.41 -2.39 -2.64
CA ILE A 108 7.12 -2.78 -3.24
C ILE A 108 6.79 -1.85 -4.43
N ARG A 109 6.97 -0.54 -4.28
CA ARG A 109 6.78 0.42 -5.37
C ARG A 109 7.72 0.14 -6.53
N ALA A 110 9.01 -0.06 -6.27
CA ALA A 110 9.99 -0.37 -7.31
C ALA A 110 9.63 -1.66 -8.07
N PHE A 111 9.12 -2.67 -7.38
CA PHE A 111 8.60 -3.89 -8.00
C PHE A 111 7.42 -3.59 -8.92
N ASN A 112 6.43 -2.84 -8.44
CA ASN A 112 5.24 -2.48 -9.21
C ASN A 112 5.56 -1.59 -10.42
N HIS A 113 6.58 -0.75 -10.31
CA HIS A 113 7.05 0.13 -11.40
C HIS A 113 7.99 -0.57 -12.40
N ASN A 114 8.42 -1.80 -12.13
CA ASN A 114 9.22 -2.53 -13.10
C ASN A 114 8.43 -2.72 -14.40
N GLU A 115 9.02 -2.29 -15.53
CA GLU A 115 8.33 -2.27 -16.83
C GLU A 115 7.83 -3.66 -17.24
N THR A 116 8.61 -4.70 -16.96
CA THR A 116 8.21 -6.08 -17.25
C THR A 116 7.01 -6.49 -16.39
N VAL A 117 7.04 -6.18 -15.10
CA VAL A 117 5.94 -6.45 -14.18
C VAL A 117 4.70 -5.69 -14.61
N ARG A 118 4.81 -4.38 -14.87
CA ARG A 118 3.70 -3.55 -15.35
C ARG A 118 3.10 -4.09 -16.64
N ASN A 119 3.93 -4.42 -17.62
CA ASN A 119 3.45 -4.95 -18.91
C ASN A 119 2.71 -6.26 -18.74
N GLU A 120 3.19 -7.16 -17.89
CA GLU A 120 2.49 -8.42 -17.59
C GLU A 120 1.22 -8.19 -16.79
N LEU A 121 1.23 -7.29 -15.83
CA LEU A 121 0.06 -6.88 -15.08
C LEU A 121 -0.96 -6.21 -16.01
N TYR A 122 -0.57 -5.23 -16.82
CA TYR A 122 -1.48 -4.49 -17.71
C TYR A 122 -2.03 -5.35 -18.85
N LYS A 123 -1.30 -6.27 -19.40
CA LYS A 123 -1.83 -7.22 -20.39
C LYS A 123 -2.95 -8.11 -19.83
N ARG A 124 -2.97 -8.26 -18.51
CA ARG A 124 -3.95 -9.08 -17.80
C ARG A 124 -5.03 -8.26 -17.09
N PHE A 125 -4.89 -6.94 -17.09
CA PHE A 125 -5.82 -6.00 -16.48
C PHE A 125 -7.04 -5.74 -17.37
N SER A 126 -8.01 -6.57 -17.24
CA SER A 126 -9.40 -6.12 -17.29
C SER A 126 -9.87 -5.98 -15.84
N ILE A 127 -10.48 -4.88 -15.49
CA ILE A 127 -11.16 -4.64 -14.20
C ILE A 127 -12.09 -5.82 -13.84
N TYR A 128 -12.42 -6.63 -14.81
CA TYR A 128 -13.36 -7.74 -14.73
C TYR A 128 -12.72 -9.14 -14.81
N ASN A 129 -11.42 -9.28 -15.07
CA ASN A 129 -10.79 -10.58 -15.24
C ASN A 129 -10.03 -11.04 -13.99
N GLN A 130 -10.47 -12.16 -13.43
CA GLN A 130 -9.87 -12.87 -12.28
C GLN A 130 -8.46 -13.48 -12.55
N VAL A 131 -7.72 -12.98 -13.54
CA VAL A 131 -6.48 -13.60 -14.03
C VAL A 131 -5.27 -13.38 -13.12
N TYR A 132 -5.42 -12.58 -12.08
CA TYR A 132 -4.37 -12.22 -11.13
C TYR A 132 -3.75 -13.39 -10.35
N PHE A 133 -4.48 -14.45 -10.19
CA PHE A 133 -4.01 -15.63 -9.45
C PHE A 133 -2.89 -16.40 -10.16
N LYS A 134 -2.42 -15.92 -11.32
CA LYS A 134 -1.36 -16.54 -12.11
C LYS A 134 -0.09 -15.70 -12.22
N PHE A 135 0.02 -14.59 -11.50
CA PHE A 135 1.27 -13.85 -11.47
C PHE A 135 2.28 -14.65 -10.64
N ASP A 136 3.40 -14.97 -11.26
CA ASP A 136 4.50 -15.70 -10.62
C ASP A 136 5.30 -14.73 -9.73
N PHE A 137 4.81 -14.52 -8.53
CA PHE A 137 5.55 -13.79 -7.50
C PHE A 137 6.76 -14.62 -7.11
N LYS A 138 7.95 -14.18 -7.52
CA LYS A 138 9.19 -14.84 -7.15
C LYS A 138 9.34 -14.85 -5.63
N PRO A 139 9.46 -16.01 -5.00
CA PRO A 139 9.53 -16.13 -3.54
C PRO A 139 10.55 -15.18 -2.91
N ALA A 140 11.74 -15.07 -3.50
CA ALA A 140 12.82 -14.23 -2.98
C ALA A 140 12.45 -12.73 -2.83
N ILE A 141 11.54 -12.20 -3.66
CA ILE A 141 11.09 -10.83 -3.52
C ILE A 141 10.15 -10.70 -2.32
N ILE A 142 9.19 -11.63 -2.19
CA ILE A 142 8.26 -11.64 -1.05
C ILE A 142 9.01 -11.87 0.26
N GLU A 143 9.97 -12.80 0.26
CA GLU A 143 10.84 -13.06 1.42
C GLU A 143 11.61 -11.80 1.84
N SER A 144 12.04 -10.98 0.89
CA SER A 144 12.73 -9.72 1.21
C SER A 144 11.83 -8.72 1.93
N TRP A 145 10.54 -8.66 1.59
CA TRP A 145 9.58 -7.81 2.28
C TRP A 145 9.23 -8.32 3.67
N ILE A 146 9.05 -9.64 3.80
CA ILE A 146 8.86 -10.29 5.11
C ILE A 146 10.07 -10.03 6.02
N ALA A 147 11.29 -10.16 5.49
CA ALA A 147 12.51 -9.88 6.25
C ALA A 147 12.58 -8.43 6.72
N LYS A 148 12.07 -7.46 5.95
CA LYS A 148 11.97 -6.07 6.39
C LYS A 148 10.96 -5.88 7.51
N ALA A 149 9.83 -6.56 7.47
CA ALA A 149 8.88 -6.54 8.57
C ALA A 149 9.48 -7.17 9.86
N ASP A 150 10.21 -8.26 9.74
CA ASP A 150 10.92 -8.89 10.87
C ASP A 150 12.01 -7.98 11.44
N GLU A 151 12.77 -7.29 10.58
CA GLU A 151 13.75 -6.26 10.98
C GLU A 151 13.07 -5.10 11.72
N ALA A 152 11.91 -4.65 11.24
CA ALA A 152 11.13 -3.59 11.88
C ALA A 152 10.60 -4.00 13.25
N GLN A 153 10.10 -5.24 13.40
CA GLN A 153 9.69 -5.80 14.70
C GLN A 153 10.86 -5.85 15.68
N ALA A 154 12.04 -6.30 15.23
CA ALA A 154 13.23 -6.37 16.07
C ALA A 154 13.69 -4.96 16.51
N ALA A 155 13.57 -3.95 15.65
CA ALA A 155 13.98 -2.58 15.96
C ALA A 155 13.15 -1.92 17.08
N ILE A 156 11.94 -2.40 17.34
CA ILE A 156 11.04 -1.87 18.37
C ILE A 156 10.96 -2.73 19.63
N GLU A 157 11.65 -3.88 19.67
CA GLU A 157 11.51 -4.84 20.78
C GLU A 157 11.80 -4.24 22.14
N TYR A 158 12.74 -3.28 22.24
CA TYR A 158 13.08 -2.59 23.47
C TYR A 158 11.92 -1.77 24.06
N LEU A 159 10.93 -1.39 23.25
CA LEU A 159 9.76 -0.67 23.71
C LEU A 159 8.86 -1.53 24.60
N LYS A 160 8.92 -2.86 24.50
CA LYS A 160 8.14 -3.74 25.40
C LYS A 160 8.35 -3.44 26.86
N ASP A 161 9.59 -3.11 27.23
CA ASP A 161 9.96 -2.87 28.63
C ASP A 161 9.86 -1.40 29.02
N THR A 162 9.80 -0.48 28.05
CA THR A 162 9.83 0.96 28.28
C THR A 162 8.51 1.67 27.98
N ASP A 163 7.77 1.22 26.97
CA ASP A 163 6.48 1.75 26.55
C ASP A 163 5.68 0.67 25.79
N TYR A 164 5.00 -0.18 26.56
CA TYR A 164 4.28 -1.33 26.00
C TYR A 164 3.15 -0.93 25.04
N ASP A 165 2.43 0.14 25.31
CA ASP A 165 1.32 0.60 24.48
C ASP A 165 1.83 1.07 23.11
N GLU A 166 2.94 1.81 23.11
CA GLU A 166 3.58 2.24 21.87
C GLU A 166 4.18 1.06 21.11
N TRP A 167 4.83 0.12 21.79
CA TRP A 167 5.29 -1.13 21.18
C TRP A 167 4.14 -1.86 20.49
N TYR A 168 3.04 -2.08 21.20
CA TYR A 168 1.89 -2.83 20.68
C TYR A 168 1.31 -2.17 19.43
N ARG A 169 1.13 -0.85 19.48
CA ARG A 169 0.62 -0.05 18.37
C ARG A 169 1.49 -0.18 17.12
N ILE A 170 2.82 -0.03 17.27
CA ILE A 170 3.75 -0.11 16.16
C ILE A 170 3.85 -1.55 15.63
N ALA A 171 3.98 -2.53 16.52
CA ALA A 171 4.04 -3.93 16.15
C ALA A 171 2.82 -4.36 15.34
N TYR A 172 1.63 -3.94 15.75
CA TYR A 172 0.38 -4.18 15.04
C TYR A 172 0.40 -3.56 13.64
N ASN A 173 0.83 -2.31 13.51
CA ASN A 173 0.93 -1.64 12.21
C ASN A 173 1.91 -2.34 11.28
N ILE A 174 3.06 -2.81 11.78
CA ILE A 174 4.03 -3.57 10.97
C ILE A 174 3.40 -4.86 10.44
N GLU A 175 2.72 -5.63 11.30
CA GLU A 175 2.05 -6.86 10.89
C GLU A 175 0.93 -6.62 9.88
N LEU A 176 0.17 -5.54 10.06
CA LEU A 176 -0.90 -5.16 9.14
C LEU A 176 -0.36 -4.91 7.72
N GLU A 177 0.71 -4.12 7.61
CA GLU A 177 1.31 -3.79 6.32
C GLU A 177 2.11 -4.94 5.70
N ALA A 178 2.52 -5.93 6.50
CA ALA A 178 3.19 -7.14 6.02
C ALA A 178 2.22 -8.29 5.69
N PHE A 179 0.95 -8.17 6.05
CA PHE A 179 -0.04 -9.25 5.95
C PHE A 179 -0.11 -9.87 4.56
N ASP A 180 -0.19 -9.05 3.52
CA ASP A 180 -0.33 -9.54 2.15
C ASP A 180 0.93 -10.26 1.67
N ALA A 181 2.12 -9.85 2.09
CA ALA A 181 3.36 -10.57 1.80
C ALA A 181 3.31 -12.00 2.38
N PHE A 182 2.89 -12.13 3.64
CA PHE A 182 2.70 -13.46 4.27
C PHE A 182 1.64 -14.28 3.55
N PHE A 183 0.50 -13.68 3.25
CA PHE A 183 -0.61 -14.37 2.60
C PHE A 183 -0.25 -14.86 1.19
N ILE A 184 0.40 -14.02 0.39
CA ILE A 184 0.84 -14.39 -0.96
C ILE A 184 1.89 -15.50 -0.88
N MET A 185 2.87 -15.36 0.00
CA MET A 185 3.91 -16.37 0.17
C MET A 185 3.30 -17.71 0.54
N PHE A 186 2.38 -17.75 1.50
CA PHE A 186 1.68 -18.96 1.87
C PHE A 186 0.84 -19.51 0.72
N LYS A 187 0.04 -18.70 0.09
CA LYS A 187 -0.90 -19.12 -0.96
C LYS A 187 -0.21 -19.71 -2.18
N HIS A 188 0.89 -19.11 -2.61
CA HIS A 188 1.57 -19.51 -3.86
C HIS A 188 2.71 -20.51 -3.65
N ASN A 189 3.28 -20.59 -2.47
CA ASN A 189 4.47 -21.37 -2.20
C ASN A 189 4.28 -22.45 -1.12
N ALA A 190 3.07 -22.62 -0.57
CA ALA A 190 2.83 -23.57 0.52
C ALA A 190 3.29 -25.00 0.18
N SER A 191 3.11 -25.43 -1.06
CA SER A 191 3.53 -26.78 -1.49
C SER A 191 5.05 -27.00 -1.47
N ALA A 192 5.83 -25.93 -1.53
CA ALA A 192 7.30 -25.98 -1.47
C ALA A 192 7.84 -25.76 -0.04
N MET A 193 6.98 -25.37 0.91
CA MET A 193 7.35 -25.12 2.30
C MET A 193 7.37 -26.40 3.13
N THR A 194 8.22 -26.44 4.15
CA THR A 194 8.13 -27.47 5.20
C THR A 194 6.83 -27.31 6.00
N ALA A 195 6.39 -28.38 6.66
CA ALA A 195 5.20 -28.34 7.51
C ALA A 195 5.34 -27.31 8.64
N GLU A 196 6.53 -27.17 9.20
CA GLU A 196 6.85 -26.19 10.23
C GLU A 196 6.72 -24.76 9.70
N THR A 197 7.30 -24.45 8.54
CA THR A 197 7.19 -23.15 7.88
C THR A 197 5.73 -22.83 7.57
N GLN A 198 4.96 -23.80 7.03
CA GLN A 198 3.53 -23.61 6.77
C GLN A 198 2.76 -23.27 8.05
N ALA A 199 3.06 -23.96 9.16
CA ALA A 199 2.41 -23.70 10.44
C ALA A 199 2.72 -22.29 10.97
N ALA A 200 3.98 -21.85 10.86
CA ALA A 200 4.39 -20.50 11.27
C ALA A 200 3.67 -19.42 10.47
N TYR A 201 3.61 -19.55 9.15
CA TYR A 201 2.87 -18.59 8.29
C TYR A 201 1.37 -18.56 8.60
N LYS A 202 0.76 -19.74 8.79
CA LYS A 202 -0.66 -19.82 9.18
C LYS A 202 -0.93 -19.12 10.50
N ALA A 203 -0.09 -19.35 11.50
CA ALA A 203 -0.24 -18.73 12.82
C ALA A 203 -0.17 -17.21 12.71
N ARG A 204 0.79 -16.68 11.96
CA ARG A 204 0.96 -15.23 11.75
C ARG A 204 -0.22 -14.63 10.98
N ILE A 205 -0.72 -15.28 9.93
CA ILE A 205 -1.92 -14.87 9.20
C ILE A 205 -3.16 -14.88 10.13
N GLN A 206 -3.31 -15.91 10.96
CA GLN A 206 -4.45 -16.02 11.88
C GLN A 206 -4.43 -14.95 12.98
N GLN A 207 -3.26 -14.59 13.47
CA GLN A 207 -3.09 -13.53 14.46
C GLN A 207 -3.59 -12.19 13.91
N ASN A 208 -3.34 -11.89 12.64
CA ASN A 208 -3.79 -10.65 11.99
C ASN A 208 -5.29 -10.63 11.66
N ILE A 209 -5.93 -11.80 11.53
CA ILE A 209 -7.39 -11.89 11.27
C ILE A 209 -8.19 -11.77 12.57
N ALA A 210 -7.61 -12.16 13.71
CA ALA A 210 -8.31 -12.24 15.00
C ALA A 210 -8.33 -10.92 15.78
N THR A 211 -7.62 -9.92 15.31
CA THR A 211 -7.59 -8.55 15.85
C THR A 211 -8.41 -7.59 15.01
#